data_4d6e58a912bf1c2f17fff156fa2e40aa
#
_entry.id   4d6e58a912bf1c2f17fff156fa2e40aa
#
_cell.length_a   1.000
_cell.length_b   1.000
_cell.length_c   1.000
_cell.angle_alpha   90.00
_cell.angle_beta   90.00
_cell.angle_gamma   90.00
#
_symmetry.space_group_name_H-M   'P 1'
#
loop_
_entity.id
_entity.type
_entity.pdbx_description
1 polymer ?
#
loop_
_entity_poly.entity_id
_entity_poly.type
_entity_poly.pdbx_seq_one_letter_code
_entity_poly.pdbx_strand_id
1 'polypeptide(L)'
;MENKANQGFFEKVFHLSEHHTDVKTEIIAGITTFMTMAYILAVNPNILSATGMDRGAVFTATALASLVATLLMAAFANYPFVLAPGMGLNAYFAYTVVLQMGYTWQMALAAVFVEGVIFILLSLTNVREAISVSYTHLTLPTILL
;
A
#
# COMPACT_ATOMS: atom_id res chain seq x y z
N MET A 1 32.18 -25.70 4.48
CA MET A 1 33.00 -24.47 4.60
C MET A 1 32.36 -23.46 3.65
N GLU A 2 31.34 -22.75 4.13
CA GLU A 2 30.59 -21.78 3.34
C GLU A 2 31.36 -20.48 3.24
N ASN A 3 31.42 -19.97 2.03
CA ASN A 3 32.26 -18.88 1.57
C ASN A 3 31.84 -17.54 2.24
N LYS A 4 32.49 -17.17 3.34
CA LYS A 4 32.31 -15.89 4.07
C LYS A 4 32.75 -14.64 3.29
N ALA A 5 33.04 -14.77 2.00
CA ALA A 5 33.70 -13.71 1.22
C ALA A 5 32.74 -12.78 0.46
N ASN A 6 31.42 -12.94 0.56
CA ASN A 6 30.48 -12.08 -0.17
C ASN A 6 29.28 -11.65 0.70
N GLN A 7 29.55 -11.08 1.87
CA GLN A 7 28.56 -10.27 2.57
C GLN A 7 28.42 -8.95 1.82
N GLY A 8 27.73 -8.99 0.67
CA GLY A 8 27.47 -7.84 -0.17
C GLY A 8 26.57 -6.83 0.56
N PHE A 9 26.49 -5.63 0.00
CA PHE A 9 25.64 -4.54 0.48
C PHE A 9 24.22 -5.00 0.84
N PHE A 10 23.64 -5.90 0.05
CA PHE A 10 22.27 -6.44 0.27
C PHE A 10 22.16 -7.27 1.54
N GLU A 11 23.17 -8.05 1.90
CA GLU A 11 23.18 -8.80 3.16
C GLU A 11 23.20 -7.87 4.38
N LYS A 12 23.96 -6.78 4.28
CA LYS A 12 24.08 -5.78 5.35
C LYS A 12 22.78 -4.98 5.58
N VAL A 13 22.00 -4.74 4.52
CA VAL A 13 20.80 -3.91 4.57
C VAL A 13 19.56 -4.75 4.86
N PHE A 14 19.46 -5.95 4.26
CA PHE A 14 18.22 -6.75 4.28
C PHE A 14 18.32 -8.04 5.12
N HIS A 15 19.49 -8.33 5.71
CA HIS A 15 19.70 -9.51 6.60
C HIS A 15 19.20 -10.82 5.97
N LEU A 16 19.55 -11.05 4.70
CA LEU A 16 19.03 -12.17 3.89
C LEU A 16 19.30 -13.53 4.54
N SER A 17 20.44 -13.71 5.17
CA SER A 17 20.78 -14.96 5.86
C SER A 17 19.92 -15.23 7.09
N GLU A 18 19.47 -14.22 7.81
CA GLU A 18 18.52 -14.35 8.93
C GLU A 18 17.14 -14.79 8.46
N HIS A 19 16.75 -14.35 7.26
CA HIS A 19 15.48 -14.70 6.63
C HIS A 19 15.53 -15.98 5.80
N HIS A 20 16.66 -16.72 5.81
CA HIS A 20 16.86 -17.95 5.05
C HIS A 20 16.59 -17.81 3.55
N THR A 21 16.94 -16.65 2.97
CA THR A 21 16.72 -16.32 1.56
C THR A 21 18.04 -15.89 0.88
N ASP A 22 18.02 -15.76 -0.43
CA ASP A 22 19.12 -15.29 -1.24
C ASP A 22 18.67 -14.19 -2.23
N VAL A 23 19.60 -13.39 -2.73
CA VAL A 23 19.32 -12.26 -3.64
C VAL A 23 18.51 -12.69 -4.87
N LYS A 24 18.79 -13.89 -5.41
CA LYS A 24 18.08 -14.41 -6.58
C LYS A 24 16.62 -14.69 -6.28
N THR A 25 16.33 -15.33 -5.15
CA THR A 25 14.99 -15.62 -4.69
C THR A 25 14.20 -14.33 -4.45
N GLU A 26 14.82 -13.34 -3.79
CA GLU A 26 14.18 -12.04 -3.54
C GLU A 26 13.84 -11.28 -4.84
N ILE A 27 14.75 -11.30 -5.83
CA ILE A 27 14.46 -10.67 -7.13
C ILE A 27 13.31 -11.37 -7.84
N ILE A 28 13.27 -12.70 -7.85
CA ILE A 28 12.18 -13.46 -8.48
C ILE A 28 10.86 -13.20 -7.75
N ALA A 29 10.87 -13.20 -6.42
CA ALA A 29 9.71 -12.87 -5.60
C ALA A 29 9.20 -11.45 -5.88
N GLY A 30 10.11 -10.47 -5.95
CA GLY A 30 9.79 -9.09 -6.28
C GLY A 30 9.16 -8.93 -7.67
N ILE A 31 9.71 -9.59 -8.69
CA ILE A 31 9.14 -9.61 -10.05
C ILE A 31 7.75 -10.24 -10.05
N THR A 32 7.58 -11.38 -9.38
CA THR A 32 6.29 -12.08 -9.28
C THR A 32 5.24 -11.18 -8.60
N THR A 33 5.60 -10.54 -7.50
CA THR A 33 4.71 -9.62 -6.78
C THR A 33 4.37 -8.41 -7.62
N PHE A 34 5.34 -7.83 -8.33
CA PHE A 34 5.10 -6.73 -9.27
C PHE A 34 4.14 -7.15 -10.39
N MET A 35 4.31 -8.31 -10.99
CA MET A 35 3.44 -8.82 -12.06
C MET A 35 1.98 -8.98 -11.58
N THR A 36 1.79 -9.46 -10.35
CA THR A 36 0.44 -9.59 -9.78
C THR A 36 -0.24 -8.25 -9.50
N MET A 37 0.53 -7.19 -9.24
CA MET A 37 0.01 -5.85 -8.92
C MET A 37 0.01 -4.90 -10.11
N ALA A 38 0.73 -5.22 -11.20
CA ALA A 38 0.88 -4.32 -12.35
C ALA A 38 -0.44 -3.92 -13.01
N TYR A 39 -1.47 -4.78 -12.95
CA TYR A 39 -2.79 -4.48 -13.49
C TYR A 39 -3.44 -3.22 -12.90
N ILE A 40 -3.07 -2.83 -11.68
CA ILE A 40 -3.59 -1.64 -10.99
C ILE A 40 -3.22 -0.35 -11.75
N LEU A 41 -2.06 -0.34 -12.41
CA LEU A 41 -1.62 0.79 -13.23
C LEU A 41 -2.52 1.03 -14.44
N ALA A 42 -3.23 0.01 -14.91
CA ALA A 42 -4.22 0.15 -15.97
C ALA A 42 -5.63 0.41 -15.42
N VAL A 43 -6.02 -0.29 -14.37
CA VAL A 43 -7.40 -0.24 -13.84
C VAL A 43 -7.66 1.05 -13.06
N ASN A 44 -6.71 1.49 -12.23
CA ASN A 44 -6.89 2.70 -11.41
C ASN A 44 -7.11 3.97 -12.25
N PRO A 45 -6.31 4.26 -13.30
CA PRO A 45 -6.59 5.39 -14.19
C PRO A 45 -7.94 5.28 -14.93
N ASN A 46 -8.38 4.08 -15.26
CA ASN A 46 -9.68 3.89 -15.90
C ASN A 46 -10.84 4.25 -14.96
N ILE A 47 -10.77 3.83 -13.69
CA ILE A 47 -11.81 4.14 -12.69
C ILE A 47 -11.84 5.63 -12.40
N LEU A 48 -10.68 6.23 -12.10
CA LEU A 48 -10.62 7.64 -11.69
C LEU A 48 -10.83 8.62 -12.86
N SER A 49 -10.50 8.25 -14.09
CA SER A 49 -10.79 9.11 -15.27
C SER A 49 -12.28 9.31 -15.52
N ALA A 50 -13.16 8.42 -15.00
CA ALA A 50 -14.60 8.61 -15.06
C ALA A 50 -15.07 9.88 -14.31
N THR A 51 -14.27 10.40 -13.38
CA THR A 51 -14.54 11.64 -12.63
C THR A 51 -14.09 12.92 -13.36
N GLY A 52 -13.52 12.81 -14.56
CA GLY A 52 -12.92 13.90 -15.31
C GLY A 52 -11.45 14.17 -15.01
N MET A 53 -10.78 13.32 -14.22
CA MET A 53 -9.34 13.39 -14.01
C MET A 53 -8.57 12.95 -15.25
N ASP A 54 -7.42 13.60 -15.51
CA ASP A 54 -6.54 13.19 -16.61
C ASP A 54 -5.96 11.80 -16.35
N ARG A 55 -6.18 10.89 -17.31
CA ARG A 55 -5.77 9.49 -17.22
C ARG A 55 -4.25 9.31 -17.07
N GLY A 56 -3.47 10.15 -17.78
CA GLY A 56 -2.01 10.10 -17.73
C GLY A 56 -1.49 10.57 -16.38
N ALA A 57 -2.07 11.66 -15.86
CA ALA A 57 -1.72 12.17 -14.53
C ALA A 57 -2.03 11.13 -13.43
N VAL A 58 -3.19 10.48 -13.48
CA VAL A 58 -3.57 9.42 -12.51
C VAL A 58 -2.63 8.23 -12.62
N PHE A 59 -2.27 7.79 -13.84
CA PHE A 59 -1.30 6.71 -14.04
C PHE A 59 0.04 7.03 -13.36
N THR A 60 0.59 8.22 -13.64
CA THR A 60 1.87 8.65 -13.09
C THR A 60 1.81 8.78 -11.56
N ALA A 61 0.75 9.39 -11.04
CA ALA A 61 0.54 9.52 -9.59
C ALA A 61 0.43 8.16 -8.90
N THR A 62 -0.32 7.22 -9.48
CA THR A 62 -0.45 5.85 -8.96
C THR A 62 0.89 5.12 -8.93
N ALA A 63 1.67 5.21 -10.02
CA ALA A 63 2.98 4.58 -10.11
C ALA A 63 3.97 5.16 -9.09
N LEU A 64 4.05 6.49 -8.99
CA LEU A 64 4.94 7.17 -8.04
C LEU A 64 4.54 6.91 -6.58
N ALA A 65 3.26 6.99 -6.25
CA ALA A 65 2.78 6.72 -4.90
C ALA A 65 3.07 5.28 -4.47
N SER A 66 2.82 4.31 -5.34
CA SER A 66 3.12 2.88 -5.08
C SER A 66 4.62 2.64 -4.94
N LEU A 67 5.45 3.27 -5.78
CA LEU A 67 6.90 3.19 -5.70
C LEU A 67 7.40 3.71 -4.36
N VAL A 68 7.03 4.94 -3.97
CA VAL A 68 7.46 5.57 -2.73
C VAL A 68 7.00 4.75 -1.52
N ALA A 69 5.73 4.34 -1.49
CA ALA A 69 5.19 3.56 -0.39
C ALA A 69 5.89 2.20 -0.23
N THR A 70 6.14 1.51 -1.35
CA THR A 70 6.85 0.22 -1.35
C THR A 70 8.32 0.37 -0.91
N LEU A 71 9.01 1.43 -1.37
CA LEU A 71 10.38 1.71 -0.94
C LEU A 71 10.46 2.04 0.55
N LEU A 72 9.51 2.82 1.08
CA LEU A 72 9.45 3.11 2.51
C LEU A 72 9.18 1.84 3.32
N MET A 73 8.28 0.97 2.86
CA MET A 73 8.03 -0.32 3.49
C MET A 73 9.28 -1.19 3.52
N ALA A 74 9.98 -1.30 2.40
CA ALA A 74 11.21 -2.09 2.30
C ALA A 74 12.33 -1.52 3.17
N ALA A 75 12.50 -0.19 3.20
CA ALA A 75 13.61 0.47 3.92
C ALA A 75 13.40 0.52 5.44
N PHE A 76 12.17 0.75 5.91
CA PHE A 76 11.89 0.97 7.34
C PHE A 76 11.31 -0.27 8.04
N ALA A 77 10.47 -1.03 7.34
CA ALA A 77 9.80 -2.18 7.93
C ALA A 77 10.48 -3.51 7.57
N ASN A 78 11.36 -3.52 6.57
CA ASN A 78 12.03 -4.73 6.05
C ASN A 78 11.05 -5.87 5.71
N TYR A 79 9.86 -5.51 5.17
CA TYR A 79 8.85 -6.47 4.73
C TYR A 79 8.74 -6.50 3.20
N PRO A 80 8.63 -7.69 2.58
CA PRO A 80 8.54 -7.86 1.12
C PRO A 80 7.12 -7.61 0.59
N PHE A 81 6.45 -6.54 1.04
CA PHE A 81 5.12 -6.19 0.58
C PHE A 81 5.14 -5.05 -0.42
N VAL A 82 4.45 -5.24 -1.55
CA VAL A 82 4.15 -4.17 -2.50
C VAL A 82 2.90 -3.43 -2.04
N LEU A 83 2.99 -2.11 -1.94
CA LEU A 83 1.88 -1.25 -1.57
C LEU A 83 1.29 -0.59 -2.82
N ALA A 84 -0.02 -0.71 -2.97
CA ALA A 84 -0.77 -0.13 -4.07
C ALA A 84 -2.15 0.36 -3.60
N PRO A 85 -2.76 1.32 -4.32
CA PRO A 85 -4.09 1.84 -3.97
C PRO A 85 -5.17 0.75 -3.95
N GLY A 86 -6.08 0.82 -2.98
CA GLY A 86 -7.21 -0.10 -2.87
C GLY A 86 -8.29 0.20 -3.89
N MET A 87 -8.58 -0.72 -4.81
CA MET A 87 -9.55 -0.49 -5.90
C MET A 87 -10.96 -0.24 -5.41
N GLY A 88 -11.41 -0.92 -4.34
CA GLY A 88 -12.73 -0.73 -3.79
C GLY A 88 -12.98 0.70 -3.32
N LEU A 89 -12.01 1.30 -2.63
CA LEU A 89 -12.08 2.68 -2.18
C LEU A 89 -12.02 3.66 -3.35
N ASN A 90 -11.21 3.39 -4.37
CA ASN A 90 -11.12 4.22 -5.55
C ASN A 90 -12.41 4.17 -6.39
N ALA A 91 -13.06 3.01 -6.48
CA ALA A 91 -14.37 2.88 -7.10
C ALA A 91 -15.44 3.64 -6.31
N TYR A 92 -15.46 3.53 -4.99
CA TYR A 92 -16.35 4.31 -4.12
C TYR A 92 -16.13 5.82 -4.30
N PHE A 93 -14.89 6.27 -4.29
CA PHE A 93 -14.52 7.66 -4.56
C PHE A 93 -15.09 8.14 -5.91
N ALA A 94 -14.83 7.39 -6.97
CA ALA A 94 -15.21 7.79 -8.32
C ALA A 94 -16.74 7.76 -8.52
N TYR A 95 -17.36 6.64 -8.23
CA TYR A 95 -18.77 6.43 -8.59
C TYR A 95 -19.73 6.98 -7.54
N THR A 96 -19.44 6.82 -6.25
CA THR A 96 -20.35 7.28 -5.21
C THR A 96 -20.11 8.75 -4.87
N VAL A 97 -18.88 9.12 -4.51
CA VAL A 97 -18.64 10.48 -4.01
C VAL A 97 -18.70 11.51 -5.14
N VAL A 98 -18.03 11.25 -6.28
CA VAL A 98 -17.98 12.23 -7.37
C VAL A 98 -19.23 12.15 -8.25
N LEU A 99 -19.58 10.96 -8.77
CA LEU A 99 -20.65 10.85 -9.77
C LEU A 99 -22.06 10.85 -9.16
N GLN A 100 -22.29 10.18 -8.04
CA GLN A 100 -23.63 10.13 -7.43
C GLN A 100 -23.90 11.33 -6.52
N MET A 101 -22.96 11.69 -5.65
CA MET A 101 -23.13 12.82 -4.73
C MET A 101 -22.86 14.17 -5.39
N GLY A 102 -22.24 14.20 -6.60
CA GLY A 102 -22.02 15.42 -7.37
C GLY A 102 -20.88 16.30 -6.86
N TYR A 103 -20.02 15.80 -5.99
CA TYR A 103 -18.84 16.54 -5.56
C TYR A 103 -17.79 16.61 -6.66
N THR A 104 -17.05 17.71 -6.71
CA THR A 104 -15.89 17.79 -7.63
C THR A 104 -14.79 16.85 -7.15
N TRP A 105 -14.05 16.25 -8.09
CA TRP A 105 -12.93 15.35 -7.73
C TRP A 105 -11.85 16.05 -6.91
N GLN A 106 -11.66 17.36 -7.07
CA GLN A 106 -10.72 18.16 -6.26
C GLN A 106 -11.14 18.22 -4.80
N MET A 107 -12.42 18.44 -4.53
CA MET A 107 -12.96 18.46 -3.16
C MET A 107 -12.86 17.08 -2.50
N ALA A 108 -13.19 16.03 -3.25
CA ALA A 108 -13.07 14.66 -2.78
C ALA A 108 -11.61 14.27 -2.49
N LEU A 109 -10.65 14.68 -3.32
CA LEU A 109 -9.21 14.47 -3.06
C LEU A 109 -8.74 15.26 -1.82
N ALA A 110 -9.22 16.47 -1.61
CA ALA A 110 -8.90 17.22 -0.40
C ALA A 110 -9.39 16.49 0.87
N ALA A 111 -10.57 15.90 0.82
CA ALA A 111 -11.09 15.08 1.92
C ALA A 111 -10.21 13.84 2.19
N VAL A 112 -9.80 13.12 1.16
CA VAL A 112 -8.87 11.97 1.27
C VAL A 112 -7.51 12.40 1.83
N PHE A 113 -7.03 13.57 1.44
CA PHE A 113 -5.78 14.10 1.98
C PHE A 113 -5.89 14.39 3.50
N VAL A 114 -6.98 15.02 3.93
CA VAL A 114 -7.25 15.27 5.37
C VAL A 114 -7.36 13.94 6.13
N GLU A 115 -8.09 12.96 5.57
CA GLU A 115 -8.17 11.61 6.14
C GLU A 115 -6.78 10.98 6.33
N GLY A 116 -5.93 11.06 5.31
CA GLY A 116 -4.55 10.57 5.38
C GLY A 116 -3.73 11.23 6.48
N VAL A 117 -3.84 12.55 6.65
CA VAL A 117 -3.17 13.29 7.73
C VAL A 117 -3.68 12.84 9.09
N ILE A 118 -4.98 12.73 9.27
CA ILE A 118 -5.59 12.23 10.52
C ILE A 118 -5.11 10.81 10.82
N PHE A 119 -5.07 9.95 9.81
CA PHE A 119 -4.59 8.57 9.96
C PHE A 119 -3.12 8.50 10.42
N ILE A 120 -2.25 9.35 9.88
CA ILE A 120 -0.85 9.46 10.31
C ILE A 120 -0.77 9.90 11.78
N LEU A 121 -1.52 10.94 12.16
CA LEU A 121 -1.55 11.43 13.54
C LEU A 121 -2.03 10.35 14.52
N LEU A 122 -3.09 9.62 14.19
CA LEU A 122 -3.60 8.51 15.01
C LEU A 122 -2.59 7.35 15.09
N SER A 123 -1.86 7.09 14.02
CA SER A 123 -0.82 6.05 13.99
C SER A 123 0.37 6.40 14.89
N LEU A 124 0.76 7.68 14.95
CA LEU A 124 1.84 8.15 15.82
C LEU A 124 1.48 8.11 17.32
N THR A 125 0.20 8.20 17.65
CA THR A 125 -0.29 8.24 19.04
C THR A 125 -0.67 6.87 19.62
N ASN A 126 -0.37 5.75 18.91
CA ASN A 126 -0.74 4.36 19.29
C ASN A 126 -2.25 4.13 19.54
N VAL A 127 -3.10 5.10 19.26
CA VAL A 127 -4.57 4.98 19.37
C VAL A 127 -5.11 3.88 18.46
N ARG A 128 -4.47 3.67 17.32
CA ARG A 128 -4.82 2.60 16.37
C ARG A 128 -4.74 1.21 17.00
N GLU A 129 -3.72 0.96 17.82
CA GLU A 129 -3.54 -0.33 18.50
C GLU A 129 -4.64 -0.55 19.56
N ALA A 130 -4.98 0.50 20.31
CA ALA A 130 -6.07 0.46 21.29
C ALA A 130 -7.44 0.18 20.66
N ILE A 131 -7.72 0.76 19.49
CA ILE A 131 -8.96 0.51 18.74
C ILE A 131 -8.97 -0.92 18.19
N SER A 132 -7.87 -1.40 17.61
CA SER A 132 -7.76 -2.75 17.06
C SER A 132 -7.95 -3.83 18.14
N VAL A 133 -7.36 -3.65 19.31
CA VAL A 133 -7.53 -4.55 20.48
C VAL A 133 -8.97 -4.55 20.97
N SER A 134 -9.65 -3.39 20.98
CA SER A 134 -11.05 -3.28 21.38
C SER A 134 -11.99 -4.10 20.46
N TYR A 135 -11.75 -4.08 19.15
CA TYR A 135 -12.55 -4.86 18.19
C TYR A 135 -12.31 -6.36 18.28
N THR A 136 -11.08 -6.81 18.49
CA THR A 136 -10.78 -8.25 18.67
C THR A 136 -11.39 -8.82 19.94
N HIS A 137 -11.46 -8.06 21.02
CA HIS A 137 -12.13 -8.49 22.25
C HIS A 137 -13.65 -8.54 22.15
N LEU A 138 -14.28 -7.73 21.25
CA LEU A 138 -15.72 -7.76 21.02
C LEU A 138 -16.17 -8.90 20.09
N THR A 139 -15.32 -9.36 19.18
CA THR A 139 -15.68 -10.39 18.18
C THR A 139 -15.40 -11.80 18.63
N LEU A 140 -14.43 -12.03 19.52
CA LEU A 140 -14.09 -13.37 20.03
C LEU A 140 -15.21 -14.07 20.81
N PRO A 141 -16.00 -13.42 21.67
CA PRO A 141 -17.10 -14.07 22.36
C PRO A 141 -18.28 -14.43 21.46
N THR A 142 -18.44 -13.75 20.33
CA THR A 142 -19.59 -13.95 19.42
C THR A 142 -19.37 -15.11 18.44
N ILE A 143 -18.13 -15.58 18.24
CA ILE A 143 -17.80 -16.71 17.36
C ILE A 143 -17.88 -18.05 18.10
N LEU A 144 -17.92 -18.02 19.44
CA LEU A 144 -17.98 -19.22 20.29
C LEU A 144 -19.39 -19.58 20.79
N LEU A 145 -20.40 -18.88 20.34
CA LEU A 145 -21.84 -19.18 20.53
C LEU A 145 -22.48 -19.54 19.18
#